data_c51800e31d5934930d7bd885ac0d6c5e
#
_entry.id   c51800e31d5934930d7bd885ac0d6c5e
#
_cell.length_a   1.000
_cell.length_b   1.000
_cell.length_c   1.000
_cell.angle_alpha   90.00
_cell.angle_beta   90.00
_cell.angle_gamma   90.00
#
_symmetry.space_group_name_H-M   'P 1'
#
loop_
_entity.id
_entity.type
_entity.pdbx_description
1 polymer ?
#
loop_
_entity_poly.entity_id
_entity_poly.type
_entity_poly.pdbx_seq_one_letter_code
_entity_poly.pdbx_strand_id
1 'polypeptide(L)'
;MHLRKGIHWQNLPPANGREFIADDVVFHYNRLLGLGGYPNPSPNPVEVYFTELISVSALDRYTVEFRWKAQNPEFIMEALHGVMQRQCIENPEAVKKWGDLADWHHAVGTGPFILKNFVPNNEALLVKDPNYWGHDERYPQNKVPYLDSIKYAIITDDNAALEAMRAGKIDIMDRVSYEQAEGIRKTNPEIQVILNPTTQAVTVQPRNDIAPFNDIRVRKAMQMALDLPAIARDHYHGTISPYPSAVLSGHLSKVMKGWAFPYEEWPQDLKDEYAYNPAAARQLLADAGFPKGFKTNIIVDTASDLKLFEIIKTSFADIGIEMEVRLMESNACTAFVDARKHDQLVFRQYGPLGHCYAPFQAITRFHSASKVNWTMTKDPVMDAFYPAARAATGEEEFKKIMKDMNERVARQHYAISLLQPLEYALCQPWLKGYHGQIHSVWMGTGGPSRLSLYGARFWIDHDLKKKLGKE
;
A
#
# COMPACT_ATOMS: atom_id res chain seq x y z
N MET A 1 5.94 -25.00 -7.70
CA MET A 1 4.61 -24.48 -7.29
C MET A 1 3.54 -25.45 -7.77
N HIS A 2 2.63 -25.86 -6.87
CA HIS A 2 1.52 -26.73 -7.24
C HIS A 2 0.24 -25.93 -7.36
N LEU A 3 -0.45 -26.10 -8.46
CA LEU A 3 -1.72 -25.44 -8.73
C LEU A 3 -2.88 -26.24 -8.12
N ARG A 4 -3.93 -25.53 -7.69
CA ARG A 4 -5.18 -26.17 -7.29
C ARG A 4 -5.88 -26.71 -8.54
N LYS A 5 -6.33 -27.96 -8.48
CA LYS A 5 -7.12 -28.60 -9.56
C LYS A 5 -8.55 -28.09 -9.58
N GLY A 6 -9.20 -28.15 -10.75
CA GLY A 6 -10.60 -27.75 -10.90
C GLY A 6 -10.84 -26.24 -10.91
N ILE A 7 -9.80 -25.45 -11.09
CA ILE A 7 -9.92 -24.02 -11.35
C ILE A 7 -10.23 -23.84 -12.84
N HIS A 8 -11.25 -23.05 -13.15
CA HIS A 8 -11.65 -22.79 -14.52
C HIS A 8 -11.58 -21.31 -14.84
N TRP A 9 -11.19 -21.00 -16.07
CA TRP A 9 -11.43 -19.70 -16.64
C TRP A 9 -12.92 -19.44 -16.73
N GLN A 10 -13.34 -18.18 -16.68
CA GLN A 10 -14.71 -17.77 -16.92
C GLN A 10 -15.20 -18.29 -18.27
N ASN A 11 -16.48 -18.68 -18.36
CA ASN A 11 -17.07 -19.18 -19.60
C ASN A 11 -17.34 -18.03 -20.58
N LEU A 12 -16.28 -17.35 -20.97
CA LEU A 12 -16.25 -16.25 -21.93
C LEU A 12 -15.28 -16.57 -23.06
N PRO A 13 -15.61 -16.18 -24.33
CA PRO A 13 -14.64 -16.29 -25.41
C PRO A 13 -13.38 -15.46 -25.11
N PRO A 14 -12.19 -15.95 -25.52
CA PRO A 14 -11.92 -17.22 -26.17
C PRO A 14 -11.62 -18.39 -25.22
N ALA A 15 -11.60 -18.17 -23.91
CA ALA A 15 -11.28 -19.19 -22.90
C ALA A 15 -12.37 -20.28 -22.77
N ASN A 16 -13.65 -19.92 -22.94
CA ASN A 16 -14.79 -20.81 -22.97
C ASN A 16 -14.87 -21.80 -21.79
N GLY A 17 -14.52 -21.33 -20.59
CA GLY A 17 -14.63 -22.14 -19.36
C GLY A 17 -13.63 -23.29 -19.24
N ARG A 18 -12.55 -23.33 -20.03
CA ARG A 18 -11.55 -24.40 -19.88
C ARG A 18 -10.83 -24.33 -18.54
N GLU A 19 -10.28 -25.46 -18.14
CA GLU A 19 -9.51 -25.55 -16.90
C GLU A 19 -8.21 -24.72 -16.98
N PHE A 20 -7.89 -24.06 -15.86
CA PHE A 20 -6.64 -23.36 -15.65
C PHE A 20 -5.54 -24.38 -15.31
N ILE A 21 -4.42 -24.30 -16.03
CA ILE A 21 -3.34 -25.29 -15.94
C ILE A 21 -1.96 -24.63 -15.87
N ALA A 22 -0.92 -25.43 -15.64
CA ALA A 22 0.46 -24.95 -15.52
C ALA A 22 0.95 -24.16 -16.72
N ASP A 23 0.53 -24.54 -17.94
CA ASP A 23 0.90 -23.84 -19.17
C ASP A 23 0.39 -22.39 -19.21
N ASP A 24 -0.72 -22.07 -18.55
CA ASP A 24 -1.21 -20.70 -18.44
C ASP A 24 -0.26 -19.82 -17.65
N VAL A 25 0.28 -20.36 -16.57
CA VAL A 25 1.28 -19.69 -15.74
C VAL A 25 2.58 -19.51 -16.51
N VAL A 26 3.05 -20.57 -17.18
CA VAL A 26 4.26 -20.54 -18.02
C VAL A 26 4.12 -19.49 -19.12
N PHE A 27 2.97 -19.46 -19.82
CA PHE A 27 2.70 -18.47 -20.84
C PHE A 27 2.83 -17.05 -20.29
N HIS A 28 2.14 -16.75 -19.19
CA HIS A 28 2.13 -15.42 -18.57
C HIS A 28 3.53 -14.94 -18.21
N TYR A 29 4.29 -15.77 -17.47
CA TYR A 29 5.63 -15.37 -17.04
C TYR A 29 6.64 -15.29 -18.19
N ASN A 30 6.58 -16.20 -19.16
CA ASN A 30 7.43 -16.11 -20.33
C ASN A 30 7.15 -14.83 -21.12
N ARG A 31 5.87 -14.45 -21.31
CA ARG A 31 5.49 -13.20 -21.96
C ARG A 31 5.93 -11.97 -21.16
N LEU A 32 5.70 -11.97 -19.85
CA LEU A 32 6.07 -10.87 -18.96
C LEU A 32 7.58 -10.59 -18.99
N LEU A 33 8.38 -11.62 -19.10
CA LEU A 33 9.85 -11.57 -18.99
C LEU A 33 10.57 -11.58 -20.34
N GLY A 34 9.84 -11.70 -21.44
CA GLY A 34 10.46 -11.88 -22.77
C GLY A 34 11.21 -13.20 -22.92
N LEU A 35 10.82 -14.23 -22.15
CA LEU A 35 11.38 -15.58 -22.23
C LEU A 35 10.60 -16.44 -23.24
N GLY A 36 11.12 -17.64 -23.57
CA GLY A 36 10.40 -18.60 -24.39
C GLY A 36 10.09 -18.15 -25.81
N GLY A 37 10.85 -17.21 -26.36
CA GLY A 37 10.66 -16.70 -27.72
C GLY A 37 9.65 -15.55 -27.84
N TYR A 38 9.16 -15.00 -26.74
CA TYR A 38 8.33 -13.78 -26.75
C TYR A 38 9.22 -12.55 -26.95
N PRO A 39 9.11 -11.83 -28.09
CA PRO A 39 10.03 -10.74 -28.43
C PRO A 39 9.78 -9.46 -27.62
N ASN A 40 8.58 -9.30 -27.09
CA ASN A 40 8.22 -8.13 -26.32
C ASN A 40 7.78 -8.57 -24.91
N PRO A 41 8.47 -8.12 -23.86
CA PRO A 41 7.94 -8.25 -22.50
C PRO A 41 6.58 -7.55 -22.42
N SER A 42 5.76 -7.96 -21.48
CA SER A 42 4.53 -7.25 -21.13
C SER A 42 4.84 -5.75 -20.96
N PRO A 43 3.94 -4.83 -21.37
CA PRO A 43 4.11 -3.40 -21.13
C PRO A 43 4.20 -3.05 -19.63
N ASN A 44 3.83 -3.96 -18.75
CA ASN A 44 4.08 -3.82 -17.31
C ASN A 44 5.55 -4.12 -17.02
N PRO A 45 6.34 -3.13 -16.54
CA PRO A 45 7.75 -3.35 -16.29
C PRO A 45 7.93 -4.49 -15.29
N VAL A 46 8.80 -5.39 -15.65
CA VAL A 46 9.27 -6.46 -14.76
C VAL A 46 10.06 -5.78 -13.66
N GLU A 47 9.50 -5.77 -12.48
CA GLU A 47 10.21 -5.24 -11.34
C GLU A 47 11.39 -6.16 -10.97
N VAL A 48 12.26 -5.64 -10.14
CA VAL A 48 13.53 -6.23 -9.67
C VAL A 48 13.42 -7.71 -9.24
N TYR A 49 12.23 -8.15 -8.87
CA TYR A 49 11.93 -9.51 -8.38
C TYR A 49 12.22 -10.64 -9.36
N PHE A 50 12.29 -10.32 -10.66
CA PHE A 50 12.46 -11.33 -11.71
C PHE A 50 13.82 -11.26 -12.42
N THR A 51 14.67 -10.31 -12.04
CA THR A 51 15.94 -10.07 -12.75
C THR A 51 16.88 -11.25 -12.80
N GLU A 52 16.68 -12.24 -11.90
CA GLU A 52 17.50 -13.45 -11.83
C GLU A 52 16.73 -14.71 -12.18
N LEU A 53 15.50 -14.60 -12.69
CA LEU A 53 14.74 -15.75 -13.14
C LEU A 53 15.33 -16.27 -14.46
N ILE A 54 15.67 -17.58 -14.46
CA ILE A 54 16.27 -18.25 -15.62
C ILE A 54 15.18 -18.83 -16.52
N SER A 55 14.19 -19.51 -15.91
CA SER A 55 13.14 -20.18 -16.65
C SER A 55 11.89 -20.41 -15.80
N VAL A 56 10.77 -20.49 -16.50
CA VAL A 56 9.49 -20.98 -15.97
C VAL A 56 9.03 -22.12 -16.88
N SER A 57 8.73 -23.27 -16.30
CA SER A 57 8.33 -24.48 -17.05
C SER A 57 7.24 -25.27 -16.33
N ALA A 58 6.38 -25.91 -17.09
CA ALA A 58 5.42 -26.88 -16.57
C ALA A 58 6.10 -28.26 -16.46
N LEU A 59 6.13 -28.83 -15.25
CA LEU A 59 6.61 -30.20 -15.05
C LEU A 59 5.49 -31.22 -15.32
N ASP A 60 4.26 -30.83 -15.04
CA ASP A 60 3.03 -31.53 -15.35
C ASP A 60 1.87 -30.53 -15.44
N ARG A 61 0.65 -31.03 -15.66
CA ARG A 61 -0.57 -30.21 -15.83
C ARG A 61 -0.80 -29.21 -14.70
N TYR A 62 -0.30 -29.48 -13.47
CA TYR A 62 -0.58 -28.68 -12.27
C TYR A 62 0.67 -28.29 -11.49
N THR A 63 1.86 -28.55 -12.04
CA THR A 63 3.12 -28.20 -11.38
C THR A 63 3.95 -27.28 -12.25
N VAL A 64 4.23 -26.09 -11.71
CA VAL A 64 5.08 -25.08 -12.33
C VAL A 64 6.41 -25.01 -11.60
N GLU A 65 7.50 -25.09 -12.34
CA GLU A 65 8.86 -24.89 -11.86
C GLU A 65 9.34 -23.50 -12.23
N PHE A 66 9.85 -22.78 -11.24
CA PHE A 66 10.54 -21.50 -11.41
C PHE A 66 12.01 -21.72 -11.04
N ARG A 67 12.94 -21.38 -11.92
CA ARG A 67 14.38 -21.49 -11.67
C ARG A 67 15.04 -20.13 -11.65
N TRP A 68 15.70 -19.81 -10.55
CA TRP A 68 16.50 -18.61 -10.36
C TRP A 68 18.00 -18.92 -10.34
N LYS A 69 18.84 -17.90 -10.63
CA LYS A 69 20.30 -17.97 -10.46
C LYS A 69 20.70 -18.13 -9.01
N ALA A 70 19.93 -17.55 -8.08
CA ALA A 70 20.13 -17.62 -6.65
C ALA A 70 18.79 -17.76 -5.93
N GLN A 71 18.82 -18.07 -4.63
CA GLN A 71 17.63 -18.11 -3.79
C GLN A 71 16.88 -16.77 -3.85
N ASN A 72 15.56 -16.82 -4.03
CA ASN A 72 14.71 -15.63 -4.11
C ASN A 72 13.48 -15.74 -3.20
N PRO A 73 13.64 -15.55 -1.88
CA PRO A 73 12.53 -15.56 -0.93
C PRO A 73 11.55 -14.38 -1.18
N GLU A 74 12.02 -13.28 -1.75
CA GLU A 74 11.23 -12.13 -2.11
C GLU A 74 10.09 -12.49 -3.07
N PHE A 75 10.37 -13.31 -4.08
CA PHE A 75 9.33 -13.78 -4.99
C PHE A 75 8.23 -14.57 -4.25
N ILE A 76 8.62 -15.47 -3.33
CA ILE A 76 7.67 -16.26 -2.57
C ILE A 76 6.82 -15.37 -1.66
N MET A 77 7.45 -14.43 -0.97
CA MET A 77 6.78 -13.58 0.00
C MET A 77 5.94 -12.47 -0.65
N GLU A 78 6.42 -11.90 -1.72
CA GLU A 78 5.79 -10.71 -2.31
C GLU A 78 4.96 -11.03 -3.56
N ALA A 79 5.45 -11.84 -4.47
CA ALA A 79 4.74 -12.15 -5.71
C ALA A 79 3.59 -13.15 -5.49
N LEU A 80 3.83 -14.23 -4.74
CA LEU A 80 2.83 -15.27 -4.52
C LEU A 80 1.72 -14.85 -3.54
N HIS A 81 1.98 -13.93 -2.62
CA HIS A 81 0.97 -13.43 -1.67
C HIS A 81 0.06 -12.33 -2.25
N GLY A 82 0.12 -12.12 -3.56
CA GLY A 82 -0.73 -11.14 -4.23
C GLY A 82 -0.38 -9.68 -3.91
N VAL A 83 0.81 -9.45 -3.35
CA VAL A 83 1.37 -8.13 -3.14
C VAL A 83 1.59 -7.44 -4.48
N MET A 84 2.01 -8.20 -5.47
CA MET A 84 2.17 -7.76 -6.84
C MET A 84 0.85 -7.89 -7.60
N GLN A 85 -0.10 -7.01 -7.30
CA GLN A 85 -1.43 -6.97 -7.97
C GLN A 85 -1.36 -6.84 -9.49
N ARG A 86 -0.21 -6.50 -10.01
CA ARG A 86 0.05 -6.37 -11.44
C ARG A 86 0.30 -7.71 -12.14
N GLN A 87 0.28 -8.81 -11.39
CA GLN A 87 0.59 -10.15 -11.91
C GLN A 87 -0.64 -11.06 -11.95
N CYS A 88 -1.77 -10.52 -12.39
CA CYS A 88 -2.87 -11.38 -12.77
C CYS A 88 -2.44 -12.24 -13.96
N ILE A 89 -2.56 -13.55 -13.84
CA ILE A 89 -2.26 -14.46 -14.95
C ILE A 89 -3.17 -14.13 -16.12
N GLU A 90 -2.58 -13.79 -17.24
CA GLU A 90 -3.30 -13.45 -18.47
C GLU A 90 -3.76 -14.74 -19.16
N ASN A 91 -4.97 -14.70 -19.73
CA ASN A 91 -5.47 -15.83 -20.51
C ASN A 91 -4.71 -15.94 -21.85
N PRO A 92 -4.04 -17.07 -22.15
CA PRO A 92 -3.24 -17.21 -23.36
C PRO A 92 -4.03 -17.04 -24.67
N GLU A 93 -5.26 -17.54 -24.72
CA GLU A 93 -6.12 -17.44 -25.91
C GLU A 93 -6.55 -16.00 -26.15
N ALA A 94 -6.84 -15.25 -25.06
CA ALA A 94 -7.21 -13.85 -25.16
C ALA A 94 -6.04 -13.00 -25.70
N VAL A 95 -4.84 -13.19 -25.15
CA VAL A 95 -3.63 -12.50 -25.63
C VAL A 95 -3.31 -12.88 -27.08
N LYS A 96 -3.39 -14.18 -27.44
CA LYS A 96 -3.15 -14.62 -28.83
C LYS A 96 -4.16 -14.04 -29.81
N LYS A 97 -5.42 -13.87 -29.39
CA LYS A 97 -6.48 -13.34 -30.24
C LYS A 97 -6.41 -11.83 -30.43
N TRP A 98 -6.12 -11.09 -29.36
CA TRP A 98 -6.25 -9.64 -29.34
C TRP A 98 -4.92 -8.88 -29.18
N GLY A 99 -3.83 -9.57 -28.88
CA GLY A 99 -2.50 -9.00 -28.69
C GLY A 99 -2.26 -8.42 -27.30
N ASP A 100 -3.24 -7.71 -26.75
CA ASP A 100 -3.22 -7.17 -25.39
C ASP A 100 -4.62 -7.28 -24.72
N LEU A 101 -4.69 -6.88 -23.46
CA LEU A 101 -5.91 -6.88 -22.66
C LEU A 101 -6.28 -5.47 -22.16
N ALA A 102 -5.89 -4.44 -22.91
CA ALA A 102 -6.16 -3.05 -22.55
C ALA A 102 -7.65 -2.70 -22.72
N ASP A 103 -8.32 -3.31 -23.68
CA ASP A 103 -9.77 -3.20 -23.80
C ASP A 103 -10.45 -4.09 -22.77
N TRP A 104 -11.30 -3.51 -21.93
CA TRP A 104 -12.01 -4.22 -20.87
C TRP A 104 -12.94 -5.33 -21.40
N HIS A 105 -13.39 -5.26 -22.66
CA HIS A 105 -14.18 -6.32 -23.30
C HIS A 105 -13.40 -7.63 -23.48
N HIS A 106 -12.08 -7.54 -23.40
CA HIS A 106 -11.17 -8.69 -23.47
C HIS A 106 -10.92 -9.33 -22.09
N ALA A 107 -11.49 -8.77 -21.03
CA ALA A 107 -11.29 -9.25 -19.67
C ALA A 107 -11.88 -10.64 -19.48
N VAL A 108 -11.02 -11.60 -19.18
CA VAL A 108 -11.38 -12.96 -18.79
C VAL A 108 -10.44 -13.44 -17.69
N GLY A 109 -11.01 -13.93 -16.61
CA GLY A 109 -10.26 -14.34 -15.42
C GLY A 109 -10.75 -15.67 -14.87
N THR A 110 -10.25 -16.00 -13.67
CA THR A 110 -10.67 -17.15 -12.87
C THR A 110 -11.43 -16.75 -11.60
N GLY A 111 -11.77 -15.46 -11.50
CA GLY A 111 -12.41 -14.86 -10.33
C GLY A 111 -13.93 -15.08 -10.27
N PRO A 112 -14.55 -14.75 -9.11
CA PRO A 112 -15.96 -15.01 -8.84
C PRO A 112 -16.94 -14.10 -9.60
N PHE A 113 -16.44 -13.00 -10.18
CA PHE A 113 -17.27 -12.03 -10.89
C PHE A 113 -16.72 -11.74 -12.28
N ILE A 114 -17.62 -11.53 -13.21
CA ILE A 114 -17.38 -11.16 -14.62
C ILE A 114 -17.57 -9.65 -14.75
N LEU A 115 -16.63 -8.94 -15.37
CA LEU A 115 -16.80 -7.53 -15.71
C LEU A 115 -17.84 -7.42 -16.85
N LYS A 116 -19.01 -6.86 -16.52
CA LYS A 116 -20.16 -6.76 -17.42
C LYS A 116 -20.24 -5.42 -18.13
N ASN A 117 -19.82 -4.36 -17.44
CA ASN A 117 -19.83 -3.00 -17.97
C ASN A 117 -18.72 -2.18 -17.31
N PHE A 118 -18.12 -1.28 -18.09
CA PHE A 118 -17.18 -0.31 -17.59
C PHE A 118 -17.34 1.01 -18.35
N VAL A 119 -17.70 2.05 -17.65
CA VAL A 119 -17.80 3.42 -18.16
C VAL A 119 -16.72 4.25 -17.45
N PRO A 120 -15.65 4.67 -18.15
CA PRO A 120 -14.59 5.45 -17.55
C PRO A 120 -15.11 6.67 -16.77
N ASN A 121 -14.57 6.91 -15.59
CA ASN A 121 -14.97 8.01 -14.69
C ASN A 121 -16.43 7.98 -14.20
N ASN A 122 -17.14 6.88 -14.36
CA ASN A 122 -18.53 6.74 -13.94
C ASN A 122 -18.75 5.47 -13.13
N GLU A 123 -18.65 4.28 -13.77
CA GLU A 123 -18.96 3.03 -13.08
C GLU A 123 -18.23 1.81 -13.65
N ALA A 124 -18.12 0.78 -12.82
CA ALA A 124 -17.83 -0.57 -13.26
C ALA A 124 -18.88 -1.52 -12.64
N LEU A 125 -19.46 -2.39 -13.47
CA LEU A 125 -20.43 -3.41 -13.05
C LEU A 125 -19.83 -4.80 -13.22
N LEU A 126 -19.71 -5.51 -12.11
CA LEU A 126 -19.32 -6.91 -12.07
C LEU A 126 -20.55 -7.76 -11.73
N VAL A 127 -20.74 -8.85 -12.45
CA VAL A 127 -21.84 -9.80 -12.20
C VAL A 127 -21.26 -11.15 -11.79
N LYS A 128 -22.01 -11.89 -10.98
CA LYS A 128 -21.67 -13.23 -10.53
C LYS A 128 -21.34 -14.15 -11.71
N ASP A 129 -20.21 -14.86 -11.60
CA ASP A 129 -19.95 -16.00 -12.47
C ASP A 129 -20.70 -17.23 -11.93
N PRO A 130 -21.73 -17.73 -12.63
CA PRO A 130 -22.49 -18.89 -12.18
C PRO A 130 -21.64 -20.18 -12.13
N ASN A 131 -20.54 -20.20 -12.87
CA ASN A 131 -19.64 -21.35 -12.98
C ASN A 131 -18.42 -21.23 -12.05
N TYR A 132 -18.38 -20.22 -11.17
CA TYR A 132 -17.24 -20.06 -10.26
C TYR A 132 -17.02 -21.30 -9.41
N TRP A 133 -15.79 -21.71 -9.33
CA TRP A 133 -15.35 -22.97 -8.70
C TRP A 133 -15.26 -22.90 -7.16
N GLY A 134 -15.24 -21.69 -6.55
CA GLY A 134 -14.94 -21.50 -5.14
C GLY A 134 -16.12 -21.71 -4.20
N HIS A 135 -15.79 -22.04 -2.96
CA HIS A 135 -16.71 -22.16 -1.82
C HIS A 135 -16.26 -21.24 -0.70
N ASP A 136 -17.12 -20.95 0.26
CA ASP A 136 -16.75 -20.21 1.48
C ASP A 136 -15.94 -21.16 2.39
N GLU A 137 -14.73 -20.80 2.71
CA GLU A 137 -13.84 -21.63 3.57
C GLU A 137 -14.40 -21.80 4.98
N ARG A 138 -15.22 -20.86 5.45
CA ARG A 138 -15.90 -20.91 6.75
C ARG A 138 -17.13 -21.81 6.71
N TYR A 139 -17.74 -21.93 5.55
CA TYR A 139 -18.96 -22.70 5.28
C TYR A 139 -18.79 -23.48 3.97
N PRO A 140 -18.01 -24.58 3.97
CA PRO A 140 -17.62 -25.27 2.72
C PRO A 140 -18.77 -25.81 1.86
N GLN A 141 -19.95 -25.97 2.44
CA GLN A 141 -21.17 -26.34 1.74
C GLN A 141 -21.75 -25.21 0.86
N ASN A 142 -21.35 -23.96 1.13
CA ASN A 142 -21.87 -22.80 0.42
C ASN A 142 -20.95 -22.43 -0.74
N LYS A 143 -21.52 -22.34 -1.93
CA LYS A 143 -20.84 -21.73 -3.08
C LYS A 143 -20.79 -20.22 -2.94
N VAL A 144 -19.68 -19.62 -3.32
CA VAL A 144 -19.54 -18.17 -3.46
C VAL A 144 -19.47 -17.81 -4.96
N PRO A 145 -19.78 -16.56 -5.38
CA PRO A 145 -20.14 -15.42 -4.54
C PRO A 145 -21.60 -15.46 -4.07
N TYR A 146 -21.85 -14.85 -2.90
CA TYR A 146 -23.21 -14.68 -2.39
C TYR A 146 -23.94 -13.53 -3.09
N LEU A 147 -23.24 -12.44 -3.43
CA LEU A 147 -23.80 -11.31 -4.16
C LEU A 147 -24.01 -11.68 -5.64
N ASP A 148 -25.09 -11.20 -6.24
CA ASP A 148 -25.34 -11.35 -7.67
C ASP A 148 -24.53 -10.36 -8.52
N SER A 149 -24.22 -9.18 -7.95
CA SER A 149 -23.41 -8.17 -8.61
C SER A 149 -22.71 -7.25 -7.62
N ILE A 150 -21.63 -6.61 -8.09
CA ILE A 150 -20.94 -5.51 -7.42
C ILE A 150 -20.87 -4.35 -8.41
N LYS A 151 -21.37 -3.20 -7.99
CA LYS A 151 -21.27 -1.95 -8.74
C LYS A 151 -20.29 -1.02 -8.06
N TYR A 152 -19.26 -0.63 -8.77
CA TYR A 152 -18.39 0.47 -8.37
C TYR A 152 -18.93 1.76 -8.97
N ALA A 153 -19.32 2.70 -8.13
CA ALA A 153 -19.68 4.05 -8.54
C ALA A 153 -18.49 4.99 -8.32
N ILE A 154 -18.09 5.71 -9.35
CA ILE A 154 -17.03 6.72 -9.28
C ILE A 154 -17.71 8.07 -9.03
N ILE A 155 -17.73 8.50 -7.76
CA ILE A 155 -18.32 9.74 -7.33
C ILE A 155 -17.16 10.65 -6.87
N THR A 156 -16.88 11.70 -7.65
CA THR A 156 -15.73 12.57 -7.41
C THR A 156 -15.98 13.66 -6.37
N ASP A 157 -17.24 13.96 -6.07
CA ASP A 157 -17.63 14.90 -5.03
C ASP A 157 -17.96 14.15 -3.73
N ASP A 158 -17.18 14.44 -2.68
CA ASP A 158 -17.29 13.76 -1.39
C ASP A 158 -18.64 13.98 -0.72
N ASN A 159 -19.26 15.17 -0.88
CA ASN A 159 -20.58 15.45 -0.30
C ASN A 159 -21.67 14.65 -1.02
N ALA A 160 -21.59 14.55 -2.35
CA ALA A 160 -22.50 13.71 -3.13
C ALA A 160 -22.36 12.23 -2.76
N ALA A 161 -21.14 11.75 -2.51
CA ALA A 161 -20.90 10.39 -2.04
C ALA A 161 -21.49 10.15 -0.65
N LEU A 162 -21.34 11.11 0.29
CA LEU A 162 -21.94 11.03 1.62
C LEU A 162 -23.47 11.04 1.57
N GLU A 163 -24.07 11.87 0.71
CA GLU A 163 -25.53 11.87 0.52
C GLU A 163 -26.01 10.55 -0.09
N ALA A 164 -25.28 9.97 -1.03
CA ALA A 164 -25.59 8.64 -1.57
C ALA A 164 -25.50 7.54 -0.49
N MET A 165 -24.52 7.65 0.43
CA MET A 165 -24.39 6.76 1.60
C MET A 165 -25.59 6.93 2.55
N ARG A 166 -25.97 8.16 2.93
CA ARG A 166 -27.15 8.44 3.76
C ARG A 166 -28.44 7.93 3.16
N ALA A 167 -28.57 8.07 1.85
CA ALA A 167 -29.73 7.60 1.10
C ALA A 167 -29.77 6.07 0.93
N GLY A 168 -28.72 5.34 1.29
CA GLY A 168 -28.59 3.89 1.09
C GLY A 168 -28.38 3.48 -0.35
N LYS A 169 -27.91 4.39 -1.22
CA LYS A 169 -27.59 4.14 -2.62
C LYS A 169 -26.23 3.47 -2.84
N ILE A 170 -25.35 3.57 -1.85
CA ILE A 170 -24.08 2.88 -1.81
C ILE A 170 -23.94 2.13 -0.48
N ASP A 171 -23.31 0.97 -0.50
CA ASP A 171 -23.20 0.07 0.63
C ASP A 171 -21.88 0.22 1.38
N ILE A 172 -20.82 0.64 0.70
CA ILE A 172 -19.49 0.93 1.27
C ILE A 172 -18.99 2.26 0.72
N MET A 173 -18.47 3.10 1.60
CA MET A 173 -17.70 4.28 1.24
C MET A 173 -16.43 4.29 2.09
N ASP A 174 -15.30 4.47 1.46
CA ASP A 174 -14.01 4.56 2.14
C ASP A 174 -13.34 5.94 1.92
N ARG A 175 -12.17 6.15 2.50
CA ARG A 175 -11.45 7.45 2.51
C ARG A 175 -12.28 8.59 3.10
N VAL A 176 -13.08 8.26 4.10
CA VAL A 176 -13.91 9.21 4.81
C VAL A 176 -13.07 9.98 5.82
N SER A 177 -13.22 11.30 5.89
CA SER A 177 -12.55 12.10 6.91
C SER A 177 -13.12 11.84 8.30
N TYR A 178 -12.38 12.22 9.33
CA TYR A 178 -12.87 12.16 10.72
C TYR A 178 -14.18 12.95 10.88
N GLU A 179 -14.23 14.17 10.36
CA GLU A 179 -15.40 15.05 10.47
C GLU A 179 -16.63 14.45 9.78
N GLN A 180 -16.42 13.84 8.61
CA GLN A 180 -17.48 13.13 7.87
C GLN A 180 -17.97 11.92 8.64
N ALA A 181 -17.05 11.11 9.20
CA ALA A 181 -17.39 9.94 10.02
C ALA A 181 -18.17 10.32 11.28
N GLU A 182 -17.74 11.38 12.00
CA GLU A 182 -18.44 11.90 13.17
C GLU A 182 -19.80 12.50 12.81
N GLY A 183 -19.89 13.17 11.64
CA GLY A 183 -21.17 13.64 11.10
C GLY A 183 -22.15 12.49 10.89
N ILE A 184 -21.70 11.39 10.29
CA ILE A 184 -22.51 10.18 10.08
C ILE A 184 -22.91 9.54 11.42
N ARG A 185 -21.99 9.39 12.37
CA ARG A 185 -22.32 8.84 13.70
C ARG A 185 -23.45 9.58 14.40
N LYS A 186 -23.54 10.91 14.19
CA LYS A 186 -24.57 11.76 14.79
C LYS A 186 -25.90 11.70 14.05
N THR A 187 -25.86 11.68 12.70
CA THR A 187 -27.07 11.81 11.86
C THR A 187 -27.66 10.46 11.44
N ASN A 188 -26.82 9.44 11.31
CA ASN A 188 -27.16 8.11 10.78
C ASN A 188 -26.44 7.04 11.62
N PRO A 189 -26.78 6.89 12.91
CA PRO A 189 -26.06 5.99 13.83
C PRO A 189 -26.15 4.50 13.46
N GLU A 190 -27.07 4.14 12.56
CA GLU A 190 -27.19 2.79 11.99
C GLU A 190 -26.04 2.46 11.02
N ILE A 191 -25.40 3.46 10.39
CA ILE A 191 -24.29 3.27 9.48
C ILE A 191 -23.02 2.97 10.31
N GLN A 192 -22.38 1.87 10.01
CA GLN A 192 -21.16 1.46 10.70
C GLN A 192 -19.97 2.31 10.25
N VAL A 193 -19.25 2.86 11.20
CA VAL A 193 -17.98 3.54 10.98
C VAL A 193 -16.85 2.58 11.35
N ILE A 194 -16.06 2.20 10.35
CA ILE A 194 -14.96 1.25 10.49
C ILE A 194 -13.65 2.03 10.43
N LEU A 195 -12.76 1.78 11.39
CA LEU A 195 -11.41 2.35 11.41
C LEU A 195 -10.42 1.33 10.89
N ASN A 196 -9.67 1.72 9.88
CA ASN A 196 -8.60 0.91 9.30
C ASN A 196 -7.26 1.62 9.43
N PRO A 197 -6.20 0.94 9.91
CA PRO A 197 -4.86 1.51 9.83
C PRO A 197 -4.49 1.69 8.37
N THR A 198 -3.97 2.87 8.02
CA THR A 198 -3.40 3.05 6.69
C THR A 198 -2.13 2.21 6.54
N THR A 199 -1.83 1.82 5.32
CA THR A 199 -0.50 1.26 5.01
C THR A 199 0.51 2.35 4.71
N GLN A 200 0.12 3.61 4.86
CA GLN A 200 0.92 4.78 4.51
C GLN A 200 1.65 5.30 5.74
N ALA A 201 2.96 5.43 5.64
CA ALA A 201 3.74 6.21 6.59
C ALA A 201 3.78 7.67 6.13
N VAL A 202 3.55 8.60 7.05
CA VAL A 202 3.74 10.03 6.79
C VAL A 202 5.14 10.41 7.25
N THR A 203 5.91 11.03 6.38
CA THR A 203 7.29 11.42 6.67
C THR A 203 7.67 12.72 5.98
N VAL A 204 8.60 13.45 6.58
CA VAL A 204 9.42 14.43 5.85
C VAL A 204 10.73 13.76 5.48
N GLN A 205 11.11 13.84 4.21
CA GLN A 205 12.25 13.12 3.67
C GLN A 205 13.34 14.10 3.25
N PRO A 206 14.38 14.27 4.08
CA PRO A 206 15.54 15.06 3.72
C PRO A 206 16.46 14.29 2.77
N ARG A 207 17.14 14.99 1.87
CA ARG A 207 18.26 14.46 1.12
C ARG A 207 19.47 14.28 2.04
N ASN A 208 19.77 13.04 2.40
CA ASN A 208 20.85 12.71 3.33
C ASN A 208 22.25 12.81 2.70
N ASP A 209 22.33 13.09 1.39
CA ASP A 209 23.60 13.20 0.67
C ASP A 209 24.13 14.64 0.55
N ILE A 210 23.36 15.63 1.01
CA ILE A 210 23.74 17.05 0.93
C ILE A 210 23.61 17.77 2.26
N ALA A 211 24.38 18.83 2.45
CA ALA A 211 24.22 19.74 3.58
C ALA A 211 22.90 20.52 3.49
N PRO A 212 22.23 20.82 4.61
CA PRO A 212 22.65 20.47 5.98
C PRO A 212 22.20 19.06 6.41
N PHE A 213 21.44 18.34 5.60
CA PHE A 213 20.76 17.09 5.99
C PHE A 213 21.66 15.86 6.01
N ASN A 214 22.90 15.95 5.51
CA ASN A 214 23.91 14.90 5.67
C ASN A 214 24.43 14.79 7.12
N ASP A 215 24.22 15.84 7.93
CA ASP A 215 24.49 15.79 9.36
C ASP A 215 23.30 15.21 10.13
N ILE A 216 23.53 14.12 10.85
CA ILE A 216 22.50 13.45 11.65
C ILE A 216 21.95 14.37 12.76
N ARG A 217 22.73 15.31 13.29
CA ARG A 217 22.29 16.26 14.32
C ARG A 217 21.17 17.15 13.81
N VAL A 218 21.24 17.56 12.54
CA VAL A 218 20.17 18.32 11.89
C VAL A 218 18.89 17.48 11.79
N ARG A 219 18.99 16.23 11.35
CA ARG A 219 17.83 15.34 11.25
C ARG A 219 17.20 15.02 12.61
N LYS A 220 18.03 14.80 13.64
CA LYS A 220 17.55 14.64 15.03
C LYS A 220 16.86 15.91 15.53
N ALA A 221 17.42 17.08 15.27
CA ALA A 221 16.80 18.35 15.62
C ALA A 221 15.40 18.51 14.97
N MET A 222 15.28 18.18 13.70
CA MET A 222 13.99 18.18 13.00
C MET A 222 12.99 17.21 13.64
N GLN A 223 13.42 16.00 14.03
CA GLN A 223 12.56 15.05 14.72
C GLN A 223 12.10 15.56 16.08
N MET A 224 13.01 16.11 16.89
CA MET A 224 12.72 16.64 18.23
C MET A 224 11.89 17.92 18.21
N ALA A 225 11.74 18.58 17.07
CA ALA A 225 10.86 19.75 16.90
C ALA A 225 9.37 19.38 16.82
N LEU A 226 9.03 18.11 16.62
CA LEU A 226 7.65 17.64 16.39
C LEU A 226 7.03 17.13 17.70
N ASP A 227 5.98 17.78 18.16
CA ASP A 227 5.15 17.28 19.28
C ASP A 227 4.15 16.23 18.76
N LEU A 228 4.65 15.00 18.57
CA LEU A 228 3.83 13.91 18.06
C LEU A 228 2.61 13.59 18.95
N PRO A 229 2.70 13.61 20.30
CA PRO A 229 1.53 13.49 21.17
C PRO A 229 0.49 14.59 20.96
N ALA A 230 0.90 15.84 20.81
CA ALA A 230 -0.03 16.93 20.51
C ALA A 230 -0.67 16.77 19.13
N ILE A 231 0.10 16.38 18.12
CA ILE A 231 -0.41 16.08 16.77
C ILE A 231 -1.46 14.94 16.84
N ALA A 232 -1.18 13.86 17.58
CA ALA A 232 -2.14 12.77 17.75
C ALA A 232 -3.44 13.23 18.41
N ARG A 233 -3.34 14.07 19.44
CA ARG A 233 -4.49 14.57 20.20
C ARG A 233 -5.31 15.59 19.39
N ASP A 234 -4.63 16.58 18.80
CA ASP A 234 -5.30 17.79 18.30
C ASP A 234 -5.65 17.67 16.80
N HIS A 235 -4.75 17.09 16.00
CA HIS A 235 -4.98 16.90 14.57
C HIS A 235 -5.73 15.58 14.27
N TYR A 236 -5.39 14.50 14.98
CA TYR A 236 -6.03 13.20 14.79
C TYR A 236 -7.08 12.86 15.89
N HIS A 237 -7.48 13.83 16.70
CA HIS A 237 -8.54 13.72 17.71
C HIS A 237 -8.34 12.57 18.71
N GLY A 238 -7.10 12.19 18.99
CA GLY A 238 -6.75 11.09 19.89
C GLY A 238 -7.09 9.69 19.35
N THR A 239 -7.40 9.57 18.06
CA THR A 239 -7.82 8.29 17.46
C THR A 239 -6.65 7.39 17.04
N ILE A 240 -5.43 7.91 17.06
CA ILE A 240 -4.22 7.19 16.65
C ILE A 240 -3.19 7.13 17.77
N SER A 241 -2.22 6.23 17.62
CA SER A 241 -1.08 6.15 18.54
C SER A 241 -0.26 7.45 18.52
N PRO A 242 0.14 7.98 19.67
CA PRO A 242 0.96 9.19 19.77
C PRO A 242 2.46 8.93 19.49
N TYR A 243 2.82 7.70 19.17
CA TYR A 243 4.21 7.32 18.93
C TYR A 243 4.57 7.35 17.46
N PRO A 244 5.83 7.64 17.13
CA PRO A 244 6.28 7.64 15.75
C PRO A 244 6.00 6.28 15.14
N SER A 245 5.40 6.28 13.96
CA SER A 245 5.50 5.09 13.15
C SER A 245 6.94 5.05 12.67
N ALA A 246 7.75 4.20 13.28
CA ALA A 246 9.06 3.91 12.70
C ALA A 246 8.82 3.59 11.22
N VAL A 247 9.46 4.31 10.36
CA VAL A 247 9.25 4.54 8.91
C VAL A 247 8.73 3.34 8.11
N LEU A 248 8.68 2.17 8.70
CA LEU A 248 8.36 0.92 8.04
C LEU A 248 7.49 -0.02 8.90
N SER A 249 7.20 0.35 10.15
CA SER A 249 6.73 -0.64 11.10
C SER A 249 5.27 -0.50 11.51
N GLY A 250 4.65 0.63 11.30
CA GLY A 250 3.31 0.88 11.85
C GLY A 250 2.31 -0.21 11.47
N HIS A 251 2.27 -0.58 10.21
CA HIS A 251 1.38 -1.63 9.73
C HIS A 251 1.98 -3.03 9.89
N LEU A 252 3.28 -3.19 9.63
CA LEU A 252 3.97 -4.47 9.83
C LEU A 252 3.87 -4.95 11.28
N SER A 253 3.93 -4.03 12.26
CA SER A 253 3.89 -4.40 13.68
C SER A 253 2.59 -5.08 14.11
N LYS A 254 1.46 -4.73 13.50
CA LYS A 254 0.15 -5.31 13.85
C LYS A 254 -0.16 -6.62 13.13
N VAL A 255 0.22 -6.71 11.85
CA VAL A 255 -0.11 -7.83 10.98
C VAL A 255 1.04 -8.85 10.92
N MET A 256 2.28 -8.36 10.98
CA MET A 256 3.49 -9.18 10.97
C MET A 256 4.23 -9.02 12.32
N LYS A 257 3.68 -9.63 13.36
CA LYS A 257 4.26 -9.58 14.70
C LYS A 257 5.71 -10.10 14.68
N GLY A 258 6.63 -9.30 15.23
CA GLY A 258 8.05 -9.65 15.31
C GLY A 258 8.91 -9.21 14.10
N TRP A 259 8.30 -8.66 13.05
CA TRP A 259 9.03 -8.18 11.86
C TRP A 259 9.55 -6.74 12.00
N ALA A 260 8.91 -5.96 12.84
CA ALA A 260 9.26 -4.58 13.08
C ALA A 260 9.96 -4.39 14.43
N PHE A 261 10.60 -3.24 14.60
CA PHE A 261 11.12 -2.75 15.88
C PHE A 261 10.15 -1.70 16.42
N PRO A 262 9.10 -2.09 17.16
CA PRO A 262 8.05 -1.18 17.59
C PRO A 262 8.56 -0.24 18.68
N TYR A 263 7.96 0.96 18.78
CA TYR A 263 8.38 2.00 19.73
C TYR A 263 8.43 1.51 21.18
N GLU A 264 7.56 0.61 21.57
CA GLU A 264 7.51 0.03 22.90
C GLU A 264 8.80 -0.72 23.27
N GLU A 265 9.45 -1.34 22.29
CA GLU A 265 10.72 -2.07 22.43
C GLU A 265 11.95 -1.15 22.33
N TRP A 266 11.79 0.13 22.01
CA TRP A 266 12.91 1.04 21.86
C TRP A 266 13.60 1.30 23.20
N PRO A 267 14.93 1.35 23.24
CA PRO A 267 15.67 1.79 24.44
C PRO A 267 15.43 3.29 24.67
N GLN A 268 15.65 3.72 25.93
CA GLN A 268 15.29 5.07 26.37
C GLN A 268 16.06 6.16 25.59
N ASP A 269 17.34 5.94 25.32
CA ASP A 269 18.17 6.85 24.51
C ASP A 269 17.54 7.15 23.13
N LEU A 270 17.02 6.12 22.47
CA LEU A 270 16.33 6.28 21.18
C LEU A 270 14.98 6.98 21.33
N LYS A 271 14.21 6.67 22.39
CA LYS A 271 12.95 7.37 22.69
C LYS A 271 13.18 8.86 22.92
N ASP A 272 14.26 9.21 23.61
CA ASP A 272 14.62 10.60 23.89
C ASP A 272 14.93 11.38 22.59
N GLU A 273 15.49 10.74 21.57
CA GLU A 273 15.74 11.35 20.26
C GLU A 273 14.46 11.66 19.47
N TYR A 274 13.33 11.04 19.84
CA TYR A 274 12.01 11.26 19.23
C TYR A 274 11.05 12.04 20.14
N ALA A 275 11.48 12.36 21.36
CA ALA A 275 10.71 13.18 22.27
C ALA A 275 10.70 14.65 21.83
N TYR A 276 9.53 15.31 21.96
CA TYR A 276 9.42 16.74 21.69
C TYR A 276 10.30 17.55 22.63
N ASN A 277 11.32 18.18 22.08
CA ASN A 277 12.24 19.03 22.83
C ASN A 277 12.87 20.11 21.92
N PRO A 278 12.14 21.22 21.66
CA PRO A 278 12.64 22.26 20.76
C PRO A 278 13.88 23.00 21.30
N ALA A 279 14.14 22.96 22.61
CA ALA A 279 15.37 23.54 23.18
C ALA A 279 16.59 22.69 22.80
N ALA A 280 16.52 21.37 22.99
CA ALA A 280 17.58 20.46 22.55
C ALA A 280 17.73 20.46 21.01
N ALA A 281 16.63 20.57 20.28
CA ALA A 281 16.67 20.71 18.82
C ALA A 281 17.47 21.92 18.37
N ARG A 282 17.25 23.10 18.96
CA ARG A 282 18.04 24.31 18.67
C ARG A 282 19.51 24.13 19.03
N GLN A 283 19.80 23.45 20.13
CA GLN A 283 21.19 23.16 20.51
C GLN A 283 21.88 22.25 19.49
N LEU A 284 21.22 21.20 19.04
CA LEU A 284 21.74 20.31 17.99
C LEU A 284 22.00 21.05 16.67
N LEU A 285 21.12 21.99 16.29
CA LEU A 285 21.35 22.85 15.13
C LEU A 285 22.57 23.75 15.33
N ALA A 286 22.73 24.36 16.52
CA ALA A 286 23.88 25.18 16.82
C ALA A 286 25.18 24.37 16.76
N ASP A 287 25.19 23.16 17.33
CA ASP A 287 26.34 22.24 17.32
C ASP A 287 26.68 21.77 15.90
N ALA A 288 25.65 21.69 15.03
CA ALA A 288 25.84 21.39 13.62
C ALA A 288 26.28 22.61 12.77
N GLY A 289 26.46 23.79 13.38
CA GLY A 289 26.88 25.00 12.69
C GLY A 289 25.77 25.95 12.26
N PHE A 290 24.53 25.70 12.71
CA PHE A 290 23.35 26.48 12.36
C PHE A 290 22.68 27.13 13.59
N PRO A 291 23.37 27.98 14.39
CA PRO A 291 22.84 28.54 15.64
C PRO A 291 21.63 29.47 15.44
N LYS A 292 21.44 29.96 14.23
CA LYS A 292 20.26 30.79 13.83
C LYS A 292 19.27 30.04 12.94
N GLY A 293 19.42 28.71 12.82
CA GLY A 293 18.68 27.94 11.85
C GLY A 293 19.16 28.12 10.42
N PHE A 294 18.35 27.75 9.44
CA PHE A 294 18.69 27.84 8.01
C PHE A 294 17.42 27.91 7.15
N LYS A 295 17.63 28.30 5.89
CA LYS A 295 16.57 28.24 4.87
C LYS A 295 16.70 26.98 4.03
N THR A 296 15.57 26.38 3.69
CA THR A 296 15.48 25.19 2.87
C THR A 296 14.26 25.23 1.95
N ASN A 297 14.17 24.32 1.00
CA ASN A 297 12.96 24.13 0.19
C ASN A 297 12.35 22.76 0.45
N ILE A 298 11.04 22.66 0.23
CA ILE A 298 10.29 21.42 0.37
C ILE A 298 9.26 21.28 -0.74
N ILE A 299 9.26 20.11 -1.37
CA ILE A 299 8.19 19.70 -2.28
C ILE A 299 7.09 19.05 -1.46
N VAL A 300 5.85 19.48 -1.69
CA VAL A 300 4.67 18.96 -1.02
C VAL A 300 3.70 18.42 -2.08
N ASP A 301 3.40 17.13 -1.97
CA ASP A 301 2.38 16.49 -2.79
C ASP A 301 0.99 16.99 -2.38
N THR A 302 0.23 17.54 -3.33
CA THR A 302 -1.09 18.14 -3.08
C THR A 302 -2.15 17.13 -2.61
N ALA A 303 -1.93 15.83 -2.80
CA ALA A 303 -2.79 14.79 -2.24
C ALA A 303 -2.45 14.41 -0.79
N SER A 304 -1.36 14.97 -0.24
CA SER A 304 -1.00 14.78 1.17
C SER A 304 -1.86 15.64 2.09
N ASP A 305 -1.83 15.32 3.38
CA ASP A 305 -2.51 16.11 4.41
C ASP A 305 -1.83 17.49 4.58
N LEU A 306 -2.38 18.49 3.90
CA LEU A 306 -1.83 19.85 3.93
C LEU A 306 -2.00 20.53 5.30
N LYS A 307 -3.03 20.16 6.09
CA LYS A 307 -3.19 20.69 7.44
C LYS A 307 -2.07 20.19 8.36
N LEU A 308 -1.76 18.88 8.28
CA LEU A 308 -0.62 18.32 8.99
C LEU A 308 0.69 18.98 8.55
N PHE A 309 0.83 19.23 7.24
CA PHE A 309 2.02 19.89 6.71
C PHE A 309 2.23 21.29 7.31
N GLU A 310 1.19 22.11 7.47
CA GLU A 310 1.30 23.44 8.09
C GLU A 310 1.72 23.36 9.58
N ILE A 311 1.29 22.31 10.31
CA ILE A 311 1.76 22.05 11.69
C ILE A 311 3.26 21.77 11.68
N ILE A 312 3.73 20.90 10.78
CA ILE A 312 5.15 20.56 10.65
C ILE A 312 5.99 21.79 10.30
N LYS A 313 5.52 22.58 9.35
CA LYS A 313 6.18 23.82 8.91
C LYS A 313 6.34 24.81 10.07
N THR A 314 5.30 24.97 10.88
CA THR A 314 5.35 25.81 12.09
C THR A 314 6.35 25.27 13.09
N SER A 315 6.31 23.96 13.38
CA SER A 315 7.26 23.33 14.30
C SER A 315 8.73 23.49 13.87
N PHE A 316 9.00 23.44 12.58
CA PHE A 316 10.34 23.65 12.06
C PHE A 316 10.76 25.13 12.12
N ALA A 317 9.83 26.04 11.87
CA ALA A 317 10.09 27.49 12.04
C ALA A 317 10.44 27.84 13.48
N ASP A 318 9.81 27.20 14.46
CA ASP A 318 10.09 27.40 15.89
C ASP A 318 11.55 27.07 16.29
N ILE A 319 12.21 26.21 15.53
CA ILE A 319 13.65 25.90 15.73
C ILE A 319 14.56 26.63 14.73
N GLY A 320 14.01 27.55 13.94
CA GLY A 320 14.74 28.40 13.00
C GLY A 320 14.90 27.80 11.58
N ILE A 321 14.15 26.75 11.23
CA ILE A 321 14.17 26.19 9.87
C ILE A 321 13.02 26.81 9.05
N GLU A 322 13.36 27.71 8.12
CA GLU A 322 12.40 28.35 7.22
C GLU A 322 12.28 27.55 5.91
N MET A 323 11.07 27.14 5.55
CA MET A 323 10.83 26.33 4.36
C MET A 323 10.13 27.14 3.25
N GLU A 324 10.76 27.18 2.07
CA GLU A 324 10.10 27.57 0.82
C GLU A 324 9.29 26.39 0.28
N VAL A 325 7.98 26.56 0.17
CA VAL A 325 7.06 25.47 -0.16
C VAL A 325 6.75 25.44 -1.64
N ARG A 326 6.96 24.31 -2.29
CA ARG A 326 6.55 24.03 -3.66
C ARG A 326 5.48 22.94 -3.67
N LEU A 327 4.23 23.33 -3.90
CA LEU A 327 3.13 22.39 -4.12
C LEU A 327 3.25 21.74 -5.50
N MET A 328 3.02 20.43 -5.56
CA MET A 328 3.09 19.68 -6.82
C MET A 328 1.97 18.64 -6.87
N GLU A 329 1.32 18.49 -8.02
CA GLU A 329 0.31 17.44 -8.24
C GLU A 329 0.95 16.05 -8.10
N SER A 330 0.18 15.07 -7.60
CA SER A 330 0.68 13.75 -7.18
C SER A 330 1.48 13.00 -8.24
N ASN A 331 1.00 12.93 -9.48
CA ASN A 331 1.70 12.20 -10.54
C ASN A 331 2.99 12.93 -10.94
N ALA A 332 2.92 14.26 -11.03
CA ALA A 332 4.08 15.09 -11.31
C ALA A 332 5.10 15.01 -10.18
N CYS A 333 4.65 15.04 -8.92
CA CYS A 333 5.50 14.87 -7.74
C CYS A 333 6.21 13.51 -7.77
N THR A 334 5.47 12.44 -8.04
CA THR A 334 6.03 11.09 -8.16
C THR A 334 7.13 11.04 -9.22
N ALA A 335 6.83 11.48 -10.43
CA ALA A 335 7.78 11.48 -11.54
C ALA A 335 9.02 12.33 -11.26
N PHE A 336 8.84 13.48 -10.58
CA PHE A 336 9.92 14.39 -10.23
C PHE A 336 10.84 13.79 -9.15
N VAL A 337 10.28 13.19 -8.11
CA VAL A 337 11.04 12.61 -7.01
C VAL A 337 11.70 11.29 -7.41
N ASP A 338 11.02 10.44 -8.21
CA ASP A 338 11.60 9.21 -8.76
C ASP A 338 12.78 9.51 -9.72
N ALA A 339 12.70 10.63 -10.44
CA ALA A 339 13.81 11.12 -11.25
C ALA A 339 14.92 11.80 -10.43
N ARG A 340 14.83 11.79 -9.08
CA ARG A 340 15.79 12.39 -8.12
C ARG A 340 16.05 13.88 -8.37
N LYS A 341 15.05 14.63 -8.81
CA LYS A 341 15.13 16.05 -9.15
C LYS A 341 14.84 17.00 -7.99
N HIS A 342 14.39 16.49 -6.84
CA HIS A 342 14.15 17.31 -5.64
C HIS A 342 15.47 17.79 -5.05
N ASP A 343 15.47 19.05 -4.62
CA ASP A 343 16.69 19.69 -4.16
C ASP A 343 17.03 19.33 -2.71
N GLN A 344 16.04 19.38 -1.78
CA GLN A 344 16.32 19.24 -0.34
C GLN A 344 15.31 18.33 0.38
N LEU A 345 14.07 18.76 0.55
CA LEU A 345 13.05 18.04 1.31
C LEU A 345 11.87 17.62 0.43
N VAL A 346 11.24 16.52 0.82
CA VAL A 346 9.95 16.10 0.29
C VAL A 346 9.02 15.79 1.45
N PHE A 347 7.82 16.37 1.45
CA PHE A 347 6.70 15.91 2.28
C PHE A 347 5.74 15.15 1.40
N ARG A 348 5.61 13.90 1.70
CA ARG A 348 4.71 13.02 1.00
C ARG A 348 4.23 11.94 1.94
N GLN A 349 2.94 11.70 1.87
CA GLN A 349 2.42 10.45 2.36
C GLN A 349 2.94 9.37 1.43
N TYR A 350 3.77 8.46 1.92
CA TYR A 350 4.18 7.34 1.10
C TYR A 350 2.93 6.64 0.60
N GLY A 351 2.85 6.55 -0.71
CA GLY A 351 1.94 5.59 -1.31
C GLY A 351 2.17 4.26 -0.58
N PRO A 352 1.19 3.41 -0.52
CA PRO A 352 1.24 2.25 0.31
C PRO A 352 2.59 1.58 0.10
N LEU A 353 3.37 1.51 1.16
CA LEU A 353 4.48 0.57 1.24
C LEU A 353 3.82 -0.77 0.93
N GLY A 354 3.93 -1.17 -0.34
CA GLY A 354 3.15 -2.21 -0.93
C GLY A 354 2.89 -3.29 0.09
N HIS A 355 1.69 -3.30 0.62
CA HIS A 355 1.16 -4.36 1.46
C HIS A 355 2.02 -4.73 2.70
N CYS A 356 1.32 -5.04 3.75
CA CYS A 356 1.83 -5.59 5.01
C CYS A 356 2.74 -6.83 4.87
N TYR A 357 2.98 -7.33 3.67
CA TYR A 357 3.79 -8.51 3.37
C TYR A 357 4.97 -8.21 2.43
N ALA A 358 5.41 -6.97 2.33
CA ALA A 358 6.50 -6.58 1.45
C ALA A 358 7.76 -6.10 2.20
N PRO A 359 8.41 -6.96 2.99
CA PRO A 359 9.58 -6.56 3.78
C PRO A 359 10.75 -6.10 2.91
N PHE A 360 10.92 -6.65 1.71
CA PHE A 360 11.98 -6.23 0.80
C PHE A 360 11.76 -4.81 0.27
N GLN A 361 10.52 -4.41 0.00
CA GLN A 361 10.22 -3.02 -0.38
C GLN A 361 10.62 -2.05 0.73
N ALA A 362 10.46 -2.45 1.99
CA ALA A 362 10.90 -1.68 3.13
C ALA A 362 12.41 -1.44 3.11
N ILE A 363 13.21 -2.49 2.85
CA ILE A 363 14.68 -2.37 2.75
C ILE A 363 15.04 -1.47 1.58
N THR A 364 14.41 -1.61 0.43
CA THR A 364 14.75 -0.85 -0.79
C THR A 364 14.50 0.65 -0.66
N ARG A 365 13.65 1.10 0.27
CA ARG A 365 13.42 2.53 0.53
C ARG A 365 14.67 3.32 0.91
N PHE A 366 15.63 2.68 1.53
CA PHE A 366 16.88 3.31 1.97
C PHE A 366 18.12 2.68 1.34
N HIS A 367 17.97 1.71 0.47
CA HIS A 367 19.08 1.09 -0.24
C HIS A 367 19.64 2.04 -1.31
N SER A 368 20.96 2.25 -1.32
CA SER A 368 21.62 3.27 -2.15
C SER A 368 21.37 3.14 -3.65
N ALA A 369 21.25 1.91 -4.17
CA ALA A 369 20.99 1.64 -5.59
C ALA A 369 19.49 1.76 -5.97
N SER A 370 18.59 1.89 -5.00
CA SER A 370 17.15 1.88 -5.26
C SER A 370 16.64 3.20 -5.81
N LYS A 371 15.81 3.15 -6.85
CA LYS A 371 15.14 4.34 -7.43
C LYS A 371 14.15 4.99 -6.45
N VAL A 372 13.60 4.20 -5.51
CA VAL A 372 12.64 4.69 -4.51
C VAL A 372 13.32 5.16 -3.22
N ASN A 373 14.63 5.23 -3.17
CA ASN A 373 15.37 5.87 -2.08
C ASN A 373 15.39 7.40 -2.30
N TRP A 374 14.30 8.04 -1.93
CA TRP A 374 14.14 9.49 -2.10
C TRP A 374 14.95 10.31 -1.10
N THR A 375 15.33 9.70 0.00
CA THR A 375 16.25 10.32 0.98
C THR A 375 17.70 10.36 0.51
N MET A 376 18.02 9.77 -0.63
CA MET A 376 19.39 9.66 -1.18
C MET A 376 20.40 9.07 -0.17
N THR A 377 19.91 8.23 0.73
CA THR A 377 20.75 7.57 1.73
C THR A 377 21.84 6.74 1.03
N LYS A 378 23.06 6.87 1.51
CA LYS A 378 24.22 6.07 1.10
C LYS A 378 24.87 5.51 2.36
N ASP A 379 24.39 4.36 2.79
CA ASP A 379 24.89 3.67 3.98
C ASP A 379 25.17 2.20 3.66
N PRO A 380 26.47 1.80 3.65
CA PRO A 380 26.84 0.40 3.38
C PRO A 380 26.21 -0.61 4.36
N VAL A 381 25.94 -0.20 5.61
CA VAL A 381 25.27 -1.05 6.59
C VAL A 381 23.80 -1.28 6.18
N MET A 382 23.14 -0.21 5.72
CA MET A 382 21.78 -0.31 5.21
C MET A 382 21.71 -1.17 3.94
N ASP A 383 22.66 -0.98 3.03
CA ASP A 383 22.74 -1.75 1.78
C ASP A 383 22.96 -3.24 2.03
N ALA A 384 23.67 -3.60 3.11
CA ALA A 384 23.94 -5.01 3.46
C ALA A 384 22.69 -5.77 3.92
N PHE A 385 21.62 -5.10 4.34
CA PHE A 385 20.39 -5.78 4.75
C PHE A 385 19.68 -6.48 3.59
N TYR A 386 19.76 -5.94 2.38
CA TYR A 386 19.09 -6.55 1.22
C TYR A 386 19.68 -7.94 0.86
N PRO A 387 20.99 -8.11 0.62
CA PRO A 387 21.55 -9.41 0.38
C PRO A 387 21.43 -10.34 1.58
N ALA A 388 21.52 -9.84 2.82
CA ALA A 388 21.32 -10.66 4.02
C ALA A 388 19.89 -11.21 4.08
N ALA A 389 18.88 -10.39 3.82
CA ALA A 389 17.47 -10.80 3.78
C ALA A 389 17.23 -11.86 2.69
N ARG A 390 17.87 -11.73 1.52
CA ARG A 390 17.80 -12.72 0.45
C ARG A 390 18.47 -14.05 0.78
N ALA A 391 19.51 -14.02 1.60
CA ALA A 391 20.24 -15.21 2.03
C ALA A 391 19.63 -15.89 3.25
N ALA A 392 18.65 -15.29 3.91
CA ALA A 392 18.02 -15.84 5.10
C ALA A 392 17.40 -17.21 4.82
N THR A 393 17.71 -18.17 5.68
CA THR A 393 17.31 -19.58 5.52
C THR A 393 15.98 -19.91 6.21
N GLY A 394 15.42 -18.95 6.97
CA GLY A 394 14.16 -19.15 7.68
C GLY A 394 13.52 -17.84 8.11
N GLU A 395 12.27 -17.93 8.53
CA GLU A 395 11.44 -16.78 8.92
C GLU A 395 12.04 -16.01 10.11
N GLU A 396 12.56 -16.69 11.11
CA GLU A 396 13.10 -16.05 12.32
C GLU A 396 14.40 -15.27 12.04
N GLU A 397 15.26 -15.80 11.20
CA GLU A 397 16.46 -15.08 10.74
C GLU A 397 16.06 -13.84 9.95
N PHE A 398 15.08 -13.97 9.06
CA PHE A 398 14.60 -12.84 8.29
C PHE A 398 13.93 -11.77 9.16
N LYS A 399 13.09 -12.17 10.13
CA LYS A 399 12.50 -11.25 11.12
C LYS A 399 13.58 -10.46 11.86
N LYS A 400 14.64 -11.14 12.29
CA LYS A 400 15.75 -10.48 12.95
C LYS A 400 16.40 -9.41 12.08
N ILE A 401 16.69 -9.76 10.81
CA ILE A 401 17.25 -8.81 9.84
C ILE A 401 16.33 -7.59 9.68
N MET A 402 15.03 -7.80 9.59
CA MET A 402 14.05 -6.72 9.48
C MET A 402 14.01 -5.84 10.72
N LYS A 403 14.08 -6.41 11.93
CA LYS A 403 14.15 -5.65 13.19
C LYS A 403 15.43 -4.82 13.25
N ASP A 404 16.57 -5.42 12.96
CA ASP A 404 17.89 -4.74 12.96
C ASP A 404 17.90 -3.58 11.94
N MET A 405 17.32 -3.79 10.76
CA MET A 405 17.14 -2.75 9.75
C MET A 405 16.24 -1.61 10.24
N ASN A 406 15.11 -1.93 10.87
CA ASN A 406 14.18 -0.93 11.42
C ASN A 406 14.86 -0.10 12.52
N GLU A 407 15.64 -0.74 13.41
CA GLU A 407 16.41 -0.02 14.42
C GLU A 407 17.45 0.92 13.77
N ARG A 408 18.14 0.44 12.73
CA ARG A 408 19.09 1.28 11.98
C ARG A 408 18.42 2.51 11.40
N VAL A 409 17.28 2.35 10.76
CA VAL A 409 16.50 3.46 10.17
C VAL A 409 16.09 4.45 11.25
N ALA A 410 15.60 3.99 12.39
CA ALA A 410 15.20 4.84 13.51
C ALA A 410 16.41 5.63 14.05
N ARG A 411 17.53 4.96 14.35
CA ARG A 411 18.73 5.61 14.90
C ARG A 411 19.39 6.59 13.96
N GLN A 412 19.28 6.38 12.66
CA GLN A 412 19.92 7.24 11.66
C GLN A 412 19.02 8.41 11.21
N HIS A 413 17.76 8.43 11.60
CA HIS A 413 16.81 9.47 11.19
C HIS A 413 16.88 9.76 9.69
N TYR A 414 16.92 8.71 8.84
CA TYR A 414 16.98 8.90 7.38
C TYR A 414 15.79 9.68 6.86
N ALA A 415 14.64 9.51 7.49
CA ALA A 415 13.47 10.34 7.31
C ALA A 415 12.95 10.81 8.66
N ILE A 416 12.27 11.95 8.70
CA ILE A 416 11.61 12.47 9.89
C ILE A 416 10.26 11.79 9.99
N SER A 417 10.12 10.95 11.01
CA SER A 417 8.95 10.10 11.21
C SER A 417 7.80 10.86 11.86
N LEU A 418 6.62 10.68 11.30
CA LEU A 418 5.37 11.17 11.86
C LEU A 418 4.53 9.99 12.39
N LEU A 419 3.26 10.24 12.60
CA LEU A 419 2.31 9.27 13.09
C LEU A 419 1.73 8.44 11.94
N GLN A 420 1.18 7.27 12.26
CA GLN A 420 0.45 6.48 11.29
C GLN A 420 -1.03 6.85 11.33
N PRO A 421 -1.57 7.46 10.28
CA PRO A 421 -2.98 7.81 10.24
C PRO A 421 -3.87 6.57 10.21
N LEU A 422 -5.12 6.75 10.63
CA LEU A 422 -6.21 5.81 10.38
C LEU A 422 -7.08 6.36 9.25
N GLU A 423 -7.67 5.48 8.49
CA GLU A 423 -8.71 5.80 7.51
C GLU A 423 -10.05 5.30 8.00
N TYR A 424 -11.08 6.09 7.73
CA TYR A 424 -12.45 5.74 8.07
C TYR A 424 -13.14 5.18 6.82
N ALA A 425 -13.91 4.12 7.03
CA ALA A 425 -14.84 3.61 6.04
C ALA A 425 -16.24 3.57 6.63
N LEU A 426 -17.23 3.81 5.79
CA LEU A 426 -18.64 3.69 6.13
C LEU A 426 -19.19 2.42 5.50
N CYS A 427 -19.99 1.69 6.25
CA CYS A 427 -20.62 0.46 5.78
C CYS A 427 -22.09 0.44 6.19
N GLN A 428 -22.97 0.13 5.26
CA GLN A 428 -24.40 -0.03 5.56
C GLN A 428 -24.65 -1.22 6.48
N PRO A 429 -25.58 -1.13 7.41
CA PRO A 429 -25.83 -2.18 8.42
C PRO A 429 -26.37 -3.49 7.81
N TRP A 430 -26.96 -3.43 6.63
CA TRP A 430 -27.44 -4.60 5.90
C TRP A 430 -26.36 -5.33 5.08
N LEU A 431 -25.22 -4.68 4.79
CA LEU A 431 -24.10 -5.39 4.18
C LEU A 431 -23.35 -6.19 5.25
N LYS A 432 -23.29 -7.49 5.06
CA LYS A 432 -22.64 -8.43 5.99
C LYS A 432 -21.37 -9.01 5.40
N GLY A 433 -20.45 -9.41 6.30
CA GLY A 433 -19.16 -10.00 5.92
C GLY A 433 -18.05 -8.98 5.66
N TYR A 434 -18.35 -7.69 5.61
CA TYR A 434 -17.36 -6.62 5.54
C TYR A 434 -16.99 -6.16 6.96
N HIS A 435 -15.69 -6.16 7.25
CA HIS A 435 -15.10 -5.73 8.54
C HIS A 435 -13.85 -4.86 8.31
N GLY A 436 -13.81 -4.14 7.19
CA GLY A 436 -12.65 -3.35 6.82
C GLY A 436 -11.51 -4.14 6.13
N GLN A 437 -11.79 -5.36 5.66
CA GLN A 437 -10.77 -6.18 5.00
C GLN A 437 -10.23 -5.56 3.71
N ILE A 438 -11.00 -4.66 3.12
CA ILE A 438 -10.63 -3.99 1.89
C ILE A 438 -10.26 -2.57 2.25
N HIS A 439 -8.98 -2.36 2.34
CA HIS A 439 -8.45 -1.02 2.41
C HIS A 439 -8.42 -0.46 0.99
N SER A 440 -9.20 0.57 0.78
CA SER A 440 -9.49 1.13 -0.53
C SER A 440 -8.37 1.87 -1.20
N VAL A 441 -7.36 2.27 -0.44
CA VAL A 441 -6.20 3.02 -0.98
C VAL A 441 -5.61 2.35 -2.22
N TRP A 442 -5.95 1.09 -2.42
CA TRP A 442 -5.50 0.27 -3.54
C TRP A 442 -6.53 0.00 -4.61
N MET A 443 -7.76 0.46 -4.43
CA MET A 443 -8.75 0.31 -5.51
C MET A 443 -8.37 1.11 -6.77
N GLY A 444 -7.53 2.14 -6.65
CA GLY A 444 -7.03 2.92 -7.78
C GLY A 444 -5.97 2.24 -8.65
N THR A 445 -5.30 1.18 -8.17
CA THR A 445 -4.17 0.54 -8.91
C THR A 445 -4.30 -0.96 -9.10
N GLY A 446 -5.37 -1.60 -8.64
CA GLY A 446 -5.60 -3.05 -8.72
C GLY A 446 -6.80 -3.48 -7.89
N GLY A 447 -7.56 -2.53 -7.38
CA GLY A 447 -8.61 -2.67 -6.41
C GLY A 447 -9.77 -3.60 -6.75
N PRO A 448 -10.31 -3.59 -7.98
CA PRO A 448 -11.43 -4.45 -8.33
C PRO A 448 -11.17 -5.94 -8.10
N SER A 449 -9.93 -6.40 -8.30
CA SER A 449 -9.60 -7.81 -8.14
C SER A 449 -9.69 -8.30 -6.69
N ARG A 450 -9.31 -7.47 -5.72
CA ARG A 450 -9.39 -7.85 -4.30
C ARG A 450 -10.80 -7.73 -3.75
N LEU A 451 -11.49 -6.64 -4.06
CA LEU A 451 -12.88 -6.52 -3.64
C LEU A 451 -13.72 -7.65 -4.22
N SER A 452 -13.50 -8.05 -5.47
CA SER A 452 -14.20 -9.19 -6.04
C SER A 452 -13.92 -10.48 -5.27
N LEU A 453 -12.67 -10.72 -4.85
CA LEU A 453 -12.31 -11.91 -4.08
C LEU A 453 -12.93 -11.89 -2.67
N TYR A 454 -12.82 -10.79 -1.93
CA TYR A 454 -13.41 -10.67 -0.60
C TYR A 454 -14.93 -10.46 -0.69
N GLY A 455 -15.37 -9.66 -1.65
CA GLY A 455 -16.79 -9.38 -1.91
C GLY A 455 -17.59 -10.63 -2.30
N ALA A 456 -16.92 -11.69 -2.76
CA ALA A 456 -17.55 -12.99 -2.96
C ALA A 456 -18.21 -13.54 -1.68
N ARG A 457 -17.75 -13.11 -0.50
CA ARG A 457 -18.25 -13.54 0.82
C ARG A 457 -19.16 -12.51 1.48
N PHE A 458 -19.44 -11.41 0.82
CA PHE A 458 -20.39 -10.41 1.29
C PHE A 458 -21.81 -10.83 0.89
N TRP A 459 -22.77 -10.45 1.71
CA TRP A 459 -24.17 -10.69 1.43
C TRP A 459 -25.05 -9.56 1.99
N ILE A 460 -26.22 -9.40 1.42
CA ILE A 460 -27.18 -8.37 1.82
C ILE A 460 -28.25 -9.00 2.71
N ASP A 461 -28.43 -8.43 3.88
CA ASP A 461 -29.56 -8.69 4.76
C ASP A 461 -30.76 -7.89 4.25
N HIS A 462 -31.54 -8.53 3.36
CA HIS A 462 -32.68 -7.88 2.70
C HIS A 462 -33.77 -7.50 3.70
N ASP A 463 -33.99 -8.31 4.73
CA ASP A 463 -35.00 -8.02 5.75
C ASP A 463 -34.64 -6.77 6.55
N LEU A 464 -33.37 -6.63 6.91
CA LEU A 464 -32.87 -5.43 7.60
C LEU A 464 -32.94 -4.21 6.65
N LYS A 465 -32.57 -4.36 5.39
CA LYS A 465 -32.60 -3.28 4.39
C LYS A 465 -34.02 -2.75 4.22
N LYS A 466 -34.99 -3.66 4.05
CA LYS A 466 -36.42 -3.35 3.95
C LYS A 466 -36.95 -2.66 5.21
N LYS A 467 -36.59 -3.21 6.42
CA LYS A 467 -36.97 -2.62 7.69
C LYS A 467 -36.51 -1.18 7.84
N LEU A 468 -35.38 -0.84 7.26
CA LEU A 468 -34.81 0.53 7.27
C LEU A 468 -35.33 1.41 6.13
N GLY A 469 -36.25 0.93 5.30
CA GLY A 469 -36.85 1.69 4.18
C GLY A 469 -35.86 2.03 3.07
N LYS A 470 -34.90 1.15 2.82
CA LYS A 470 -33.81 1.37 1.85
C LYS A 470 -33.83 0.39 0.65
N GLU A 471 -35.01 -0.13 0.32
CA GLU A 471 -35.21 -1.00 -0.87
C GLU A 471 -35.05 -0.23 -2.18
#